data_87673f8a73ff78a8aa3ea2ca97624c76
#
_entry.id   87673f8a73ff78a8aa3ea2ca97624c76
#
_cell.length_a   1.000
_cell.length_b   1.000
_cell.length_c   1.000
_cell.angle_alpha   90.00
_cell.angle_beta   90.00
_cell.angle_gamma   90.00
#
_symmetry.space_group_name_H-M   'P 1'
#
loop_
_entity.id
_entity.type
_entity.pdbx_description
1 polymer ?
#
loop_
_entity_poly.entity_id
_entity_poly.type
_entity_poly.pdbx_seq_one_letter_code
_entity_poly.pdbx_strand_id
1 'polypeptide(L)'
;GIVLEADKKGQFNPLYQASIKWLNTERGVLTDSLGYFSIPMTTSSNRLIISYIGYKSDTFTVENPSTLKVILADDQQLQNVTVTNSRRSSYISTISPIRSEIMTAKELLKAACCNLSESFETNPSVDVSYNDAVTGSKQIQLLGLSGNYTQLTVENLPGPRGLATPLGLNSIAGPWIESIQLTKGVGSVANGFESIAGQINVELKKPGLGERLLANIYINEFGKTDLNLNLQTKLSEKWSAGLLLHDNFLNNSNIDFNKDGFRDLPTGNQFSMVNRYQYNDSKGWMAQMGIKVMKDNKTGGQTSFDPKQHQNSNNIFGLGINTNRYEGFAKIGYVFPQKVYKSIGLQIAAINHDQDSYFGKTIYNANQKSFYSNLIYQSIIGNTNHKFRTGLSLQHDNYNELFNTTNYQRTETVAGAFFEYTYTASDKFSVVAGIRGDNNNLFGAFLTPRLHIRYEPFKGSIFRISAGRGQRTANIFAENTGILVSARQLNIIGATTGKAYGLDPEIAWNRGISFDQSFRLFNRKASLAIDYFRNDFTNQVVTDLETTN
;
A
#
# COMPACT_ATOMS: atom_id res chain seq x y z
N GLY A 1 33.86 -1.40 6.42
CA GLY A 1 33.12 -2.62 6.14
C GLY A 1 31.87 -2.75 7.00
N ILE A 2 31.10 -3.80 6.78
CA ILE A 2 29.89 -4.13 7.56
C ILE A 2 29.90 -5.62 7.89
N VAL A 3 29.54 -5.96 9.13
CA VAL A 3 29.38 -7.35 9.59
C VAL A 3 27.89 -7.60 9.89
N LEU A 4 27.36 -8.65 9.28
CA LEU A 4 25.96 -9.03 9.36
C LEU A 4 25.86 -10.50 9.80
N GLU A 5 24.76 -10.88 10.39
CA GLU A 5 24.31 -12.27 10.46
C GLU A 5 23.27 -12.53 9.38
N ALA A 6 23.25 -13.72 8.84
CA ALA A 6 22.11 -14.23 8.11
C ALA A 6 21.22 -14.95 9.12
N ASP A 7 20.03 -14.41 9.41
CA ASP A 7 19.06 -15.17 10.17
C ASP A 7 18.60 -16.40 9.35
N LYS A 8 18.01 -17.38 10.03
CA LYS A 8 17.49 -18.61 9.38
C LYS A 8 16.42 -18.35 8.30
N LYS A 9 16.07 -17.08 8.07
CA LYS A 9 15.09 -16.60 7.07
C LYS A 9 15.75 -15.88 5.91
N GLY A 10 17.09 -15.79 5.89
CA GLY A 10 17.84 -15.08 4.86
C GLY A 10 17.77 -13.55 4.99
N GLN A 11 17.32 -13.01 6.13
CA GLN A 11 17.44 -11.59 6.44
C GLN A 11 18.80 -11.32 7.08
N PHE A 12 19.40 -10.21 6.70
CA PHE A 12 20.68 -9.78 7.21
C PHE A 12 20.49 -8.79 8.34
N ASN A 13 20.87 -9.18 9.57
CA ASN A 13 20.86 -8.32 10.74
C ASN A 13 22.28 -7.85 11.05
N PRO A 14 22.47 -6.57 11.42
CA PRO A 14 23.78 -6.08 11.80
C PRO A 14 24.26 -6.69 13.12
N LEU A 15 25.52 -7.08 13.18
CA LEU A 15 26.15 -7.56 14.40
C LEU A 15 26.86 -6.40 15.10
N TYR A 16 26.32 -5.99 16.25
CA TYR A 16 26.88 -4.97 17.12
C TYR A 16 28.01 -5.52 17.98
N GLN A 17 29.16 -4.83 18.06
CA GLN A 17 30.37 -5.25 18.77
C GLN A 17 31.01 -6.53 18.25
N ALA A 18 30.86 -6.85 16.97
CA ALA A 18 31.68 -7.86 16.34
C ALA A 18 33.14 -7.39 16.33
N SER A 19 34.08 -8.30 16.67
CA SER A 19 35.50 -7.99 16.71
C SER A 19 36.13 -8.17 15.33
N ILE A 20 36.82 -7.17 14.84
CA ILE A 20 37.58 -7.17 13.60
C ILE A 20 39.03 -6.91 13.91
N LYS A 21 39.91 -7.83 13.57
CA LYS A 21 41.36 -7.75 13.89
C LYS A 21 42.19 -8.15 12.67
N TRP A 22 43.29 -7.43 12.41
CA TRP A 22 44.27 -7.90 11.42
C TRP A 22 44.97 -9.17 11.93
N LEU A 23 45.01 -10.18 11.08
CA LEU A 23 45.66 -11.48 11.40
C LEU A 23 47.12 -11.25 11.84
N ASN A 24 47.51 -11.85 12.95
CA ASN A 24 48.83 -11.74 13.56
C ASN A 24 49.23 -10.32 14.00
N THR A 25 48.26 -9.48 14.34
CA THR A 25 48.49 -8.14 14.90
C THR A 25 47.60 -7.90 16.11
N GLU A 26 47.93 -6.92 16.93
CA GLU A 26 47.07 -6.44 18.04
C GLU A 26 46.10 -5.33 17.61
N ARG A 27 46.11 -4.96 16.33
CA ARG A 27 45.24 -3.89 15.81
C ARG A 27 43.86 -4.44 15.43
N GLY A 28 42.84 -3.94 16.12
CA GLY A 28 41.46 -4.35 15.90
C GLY A 28 40.49 -3.21 16.23
N VAL A 29 39.26 -3.37 15.78
CA VAL A 29 38.12 -2.48 16.05
C VAL A 29 36.87 -3.33 16.29
N LEU A 30 35.83 -2.71 16.86
CA LEU A 30 34.52 -3.32 17.03
C LEU A 30 33.54 -2.68 16.06
N THR A 31 32.52 -3.42 15.63
CA THR A 31 31.41 -2.87 14.85
C THR A 31 30.53 -1.97 15.72
N ASP A 32 29.96 -0.94 15.08
CA ASP A 32 28.94 -0.09 15.68
C ASP A 32 27.56 -0.78 15.74
N SER A 33 26.54 -0.07 16.23
CA SER A 33 25.16 -0.59 16.36
C SER A 33 24.48 -0.98 15.04
N LEU A 34 25.05 -0.61 13.91
CA LEU A 34 24.62 -0.95 12.56
C LEU A 34 25.52 -1.97 11.88
N GLY A 35 26.46 -2.56 12.63
CA GLY A 35 27.40 -3.54 12.12
C GLY A 35 28.54 -2.95 11.29
N TYR A 36 28.71 -1.63 11.22
CA TYR A 36 29.80 -1.00 10.47
C TYR A 36 31.09 -0.95 11.26
N PHE A 37 32.20 -1.07 10.53
CA PHE A 37 33.54 -0.87 11.06
C PHE A 37 34.43 -0.11 10.08
N SER A 38 35.41 0.60 10.61
CA SER A 38 36.49 1.22 9.86
C SER A 38 37.82 0.86 10.55
N ILE A 39 38.72 0.22 9.81
CA ILE A 39 40.03 -0.17 10.30
C ILE A 39 41.07 0.29 9.29
N PRO A 40 42.12 1.03 9.74
CA PRO A 40 43.20 1.44 8.84
C PRO A 40 43.94 0.23 8.27
N MET A 41 44.35 0.34 7.01
CA MET A 41 45.20 -0.66 6.40
C MET A 41 46.55 -0.80 7.15
N THR A 42 47.10 -1.99 7.17
CA THR A 42 48.42 -2.26 7.75
C THR A 42 49.30 -2.96 6.71
N THR A 43 50.58 -2.69 6.78
CA THR A 43 51.58 -3.40 5.94
C THR A 43 51.93 -4.78 6.48
N SER A 44 51.54 -5.07 7.74
CA SER A 44 51.90 -6.32 8.42
C SER A 44 50.97 -7.48 8.09
N SER A 45 49.77 -7.22 7.57
CA SER A 45 48.81 -8.26 7.20
C SER A 45 47.78 -7.71 6.20
N ASN A 46 47.40 -8.53 5.24
CA ASN A 46 46.26 -8.26 4.35
C ASN A 46 45.01 -9.12 4.68
N ARG A 47 45.02 -9.81 5.84
CA ARG A 47 43.93 -10.71 6.26
C ARG A 47 43.28 -10.20 7.54
N LEU A 48 41.97 -10.02 7.50
CA LEU A 48 41.11 -9.65 8.64
C LEU A 48 40.46 -10.89 9.22
N ILE A 49 40.60 -11.10 10.53
CA ILE A 49 39.77 -12.04 11.29
C ILE A 49 38.57 -11.28 11.81
N ILE A 50 37.38 -11.81 11.57
CA ILE A 50 36.11 -11.28 12.08
C ILE A 50 35.47 -12.33 12.96
N SER A 51 35.16 -11.96 14.18
CA SER A 51 34.61 -12.87 15.19
C SER A 51 33.51 -12.21 15.99
N TYR A 52 32.52 -13.01 16.38
CA TYR A 52 31.42 -12.60 17.25
C TYR A 52 31.02 -13.78 18.14
N ILE A 53 30.59 -13.52 19.37
CA ILE A 53 30.21 -14.57 20.32
C ILE A 53 29.03 -15.37 19.77
N GLY A 54 29.17 -16.69 19.64
CA GLY A 54 28.16 -17.60 19.10
C GLY A 54 28.20 -17.77 17.58
N TYR A 55 29.22 -17.21 16.91
CA TYR A 55 29.43 -17.32 15.47
C TYR A 55 30.81 -17.88 15.16
N LYS A 56 30.91 -18.63 14.08
CA LYS A 56 32.19 -19.12 13.59
C LYS A 56 33.02 -17.93 13.08
N SER A 57 34.23 -17.78 13.64
CA SER A 57 35.16 -16.76 13.16
C SER A 57 35.58 -17.04 11.73
N ASP A 58 35.63 -16.01 10.91
CA ASP A 58 36.02 -16.11 9.51
C ASP A 58 37.18 -15.14 9.18
N THR A 59 37.95 -15.47 8.15
CA THR A 59 39.15 -14.72 7.77
C THR A 59 39.08 -14.29 6.32
N PHE A 60 39.11 -12.97 6.09
CA PHE A 60 38.96 -12.35 4.79
C PHE A 60 40.25 -11.69 4.31
N THR A 61 40.64 -11.95 3.07
CA THR A 61 41.77 -11.26 2.43
C THR A 61 41.28 -9.93 1.84
N VAL A 62 41.94 -8.84 2.18
CA VAL A 62 41.64 -7.49 1.71
C VAL A 62 42.77 -7.03 0.80
N GLU A 63 42.51 -6.94 -0.51
CA GLU A 63 43.53 -6.57 -1.51
C GLU A 63 43.53 -5.05 -1.76
N ASN A 64 42.43 -4.39 -1.58
CA ASN A 64 42.30 -2.94 -1.76
C ASN A 64 41.41 -2.32 -0.65
N PRO A 65 41.57 -1.02 -0.33
CA PRO A 65 40.69 -0.33 0.60
C PRO A 65 39.29 -0.22 -0.03
N SER A 66 38.44 -1.21 0.21
CA SER A 66 37.10 -1.34 -0.31
C SER A 66 36.13 -1.63 0.82
N THR A 67 34.86 -1.45 0.58
CA THR A 67 33.81 -1.77 1.54
C THR A 67 33.65 -3.30 1.60
N LEU A 68 34.11 -3.93 2.68
CA LEU A 68 33.97 -5.36 2.94
C LEU A 68 32.59 -5.62 3.57
N LYS A 69 31.80 -6.49 2.94
CA LYS A 69 30.55 -7.02 3.52
C LYS A 69 30.79 -8.46 3.97
N VAL A 70 30.65 -8.69 5.26
CA VAL A 70 30.84 -9.98 5.88
C VAL A 70 29.55 -10.50 6.46
N ILE A 71 29.24 -11.77 6.22
CA ILE A 71 28.11 -12.46 6.81
C ILE A 71 28.69 -13.62 7.62
N LEU A 72 28.54 -13.54 8.95
CA LEU A 72 28.98 -14.60 9.83
C LEU A 72 27.93 -15.71 9.91
N ALA A 73 28.40 -16.96 9.84
CA ALA A 73 27.55 -18.13 10.03
C ALA A 73 27.51 -18.52 11.52
N ASP A 74 26.32 -18.89 12.01
CA ASP A 74 26.10 -19.40 13.37
C ASP A 74 26.94 -20.66 13.62
N ASP A 75 27.69 -20.69 14.72
CA ASP A 75 28.59 -21.82 15.08
C ASP A 75 27.85 -23.01 15.72
N GLN A 76 26.54 -22.87 15.93
CA GLN A 76 25.76 -23.95 16.52
C GLN A 76 25.29 -24.96 15.47
N GLN A 77 26.07 -26.03 15.27
CA GLN A 77 25.52 -27.31 14.85
C GLN A 77 24.61 -27.88 15.95
N LEU A 78 23.48 -27.29 16.17
CA LEU A 78 22.36 -27.94 16.83
C LEU A 78 21.77 -28.94 15.84
N GLN A 79 21.69 -30.21 16.29
CA GLN A 79 20.90 -31.25 15.64
C GLN A 79 19.64 -30.66 15.05
N ASN A 80 19.25 -31.08 13.85
CA ASN A 80 18.06 -30.67 13.13
C ASN A 80 16.81 -30.68 14.02
N VAL A 81 16.62 -29.67 14.84
CA VAL A 81 15.33 -29.31 15.35
C VAL A 81 14.68 -28.55 14.20
N THR A 82 13.85 -29.23 13.47
CA THR A 82 12.93 -28.60 12.52
C THR A 82 12.01 -27.69 13.35
N VAL A 83 12.47 -26.50 13.65
CA VAL A 83 11.61 -25.45 14.17
C VAL A 83 10.77 -25.00 12.99
N THR A 84 9.63 -25.64 12.82
CA THR A 84 8.53 -25.10 12.04
C THR A 84 8.06 -23.83 12.75
N ASN A 85 8.82 -22.76 12.59
CA ASN A 85 8.34 -21.44 12.97
C ASN A 85 7.30 -21.05 11.92
N SER A 86 6.04 -21.30 12.22
CA SER A 86 4.96 -20.81 11.39
C SER A 86 5.07 -19.28 11.42
N ARG A 87 5.55 -18.69 10.33
CA ARG A 87 5.43 -17.23 10.14
C ARG A 87 3.98 -16.89 10.41
N ARG A 88 3.73 -15.97 11.34
CA ARG A 88 2.37 -15.46 11.54
C ARG A 88 1.90 -14.92 10.19
N SER A 89 0.73 -15.28 9.81
CA SER A 89 0.12 -14.86 8.55
C SER A 89 -0.17 -13.35 8.53
N SER A 90 -0.50 -12.78 9.71
CA SER A 90 -0.53 -11.35 9.95
C SER A 90 0.16 -11.01 11.28
N TYR A 91 0.73 -9.80 11.37
CA TYR A 91 1.35 -9.31 12.60
C TYR A 91 1.42 -7.78 12.61
N ILE A 92 1.32 -7.21 13.83
CA ILE A 92 1.55 -5.77 14.05
C ILE A 92 3.07 -5.56 14.13
N SER A 93 3.57 -4.59 13.36
CA SER A 93 4.99 -4.21 13.43
C SER A 93 5.33 -3.70 14.84
N THR A 94 6.25 -4.35 15.52
CA THR A 94 6.69 -3.97 16.87
C THR A 94 7.76 -2.87 16.85
N ILE A 95 8.42 -2.66 15.73
CA ILE A 95 9.58 -1.75 15.57
C ILE A 95 9.13 -0.37 15.10
N SER A 96 8.12 -0.30 14.23
CA SER A 96 7.66 0.97 13.66
C SER A 96 6.92 1.83 14.68
N PRO A 97 7.25 3.14 14.78
CA PRO A 97 6.43 4.10 15.52
C PRO A 97 5.02 4.25 14.96
N ILE A 98 4.90 4.20 13.63
CA ILE A 98 3.61 4.16 12.94
C ILE A 98 3.02 2.78 13.14
N ARG A 99 1.79 2.71 13.65
CA ARG A 99 1.09 1.45 13.88
C ARG A 99 0.71 0.82 12.55
N SER A 100 1.49 -0.16 12.13
CA SER A 100 1.26 -0.87 10.88
C SER A 100 1.06 -2.36 11.16
N GLU A 101 -0.02 -2.90 10.64
CA GLU A 101 -0.27 -4.33 10.55
C GLU A 101 0.18 -4.83 9.18
N ILE A 102 0.95 -5.92 9.17
CA ILE A 102 1.46 -6.52 7.94
C ILE A 102 0.75 -7.85 7.74
N MET A 103 0.03 -7.96 6.63
CA MET A 103 -0.58 -9.20 6.15
C MET A 103 0.34 -9.78 5.08
N THR A 104 0.79 -11.00 5.26
CA THR A 104 1.69 -11.68 4.32
C THR A 104 0.90 -12.52 3.32
N ALA A 105 1.52 -12.94 2.22
CA ALA A 105 0.92 -13.84 1.23
C ALA A 105 0.30 -15.09 1.88
N LYS A 106 0.81 -15.56 3.02
CA LYS A 106 0.25 -16.69 3.76
C LYS A 106 -1.13 -16.40 4.36
N GLU A 107 -1.40 -15.16 4.81
CA GLU A 107 -2.74 -14.76 5.26
C GLU A 107 -3.69 -14.75 4.08
N LEU A 108 -3.25 -14.18 2.97
CA LEU A 108 -4.04 -14.07 1.74
C LEU A 108 -4.44 -15.43 1.15
N LEU A 109 -3.64 -16.47 1.38
CA LEU A 109 -3.96 -17.84 0.95
C LEU A 109 -4.98 -18.55 1.83
N LYS A 110 -5.34 -18.01 3.01
CA LYS A 110 -6.38 -18.61 3.86
C LYS A 110 -7.80 -18.37 3.33
N ALA A 111 -8.05 -17.19 2.80
CA ALA A 111 -9.21 -16.92 1.99
C ALA A 111 -8.84 -17.29 0.55
N ALA A 112 -9.69 -17.95 -0.21
CA ALA A 112 -9.47 -18.18 -1.65
C ALA A 112 -9.60 -16.83 -2.39
N CYS A 113 -8.67 -15.89 -2.09
CA CYS A 113 -8.79 -14.49 -2.45
C CYS A 113 -8.62 -14.27 -3.94
N CYS A 114 -9.69 -13.93 -4.63
CA CYS A 114 -9.66 -13.56 -6.03
C CYS A 114 -9.12 -12.13 -6.22
N ASN A 115 -9.39 -11.24 -5.27
CA ASN A 115 -8.96 -9.84 -5.31
C ASN A 115 -8.61 -9.26 -3.93
N LEU A 116 -8.14 -8.01 -3.89
CA LEU A 116 -7.73 -7.34 -2.66
C LEU A 116 -8.85 -7.21 -1.64
N SER A 117 -10.11 -7.02 -2.04
CA SER A 117 -11.24 -6.88 -1.10
C SER A 117 -11.44 -8.14 -0.25
N GLU A 118 -11.35 -9.30 -0.88
CA GLU A 118 -11.50 -10.60 -0.21
C GLU A 118 -10.34 -10.88 0.75
N SER A 119 -9.16 -10.27 0.50
CA SER A 119 -7.98 -10.39 1.36
C SER A 119 -8.20 -9.82 2.77
N PHE A 120 -9.16 -8.93 2.95
CA PHE A 120 -9.47 -8.33 4.24
C PHE A 120 -10.56 -9.07 5.02
N GLU A 121 -11.33 -9.96 4.40
CA GLU A 121 -12.45 -10.66 5.06
C GLU A 121 -12.01 -11.52 6.26
N THR A 122 -10.76 -11.95 6.30
CA THR A 122 -10.18 -12.71 7.42
C THR A 122 -9.47 -11.81 8.45
N ASN A 123 -9.42 -10.50 8.23
CA ASN A 123 -8.70 -9.57 9.10
C ASN A 123 -9.66 -8.81 10.03
N PRO A 124 -9.57 -8.97 11.36
CA PRO A 124 -10.49 -8.31 12.31
C PRO A 124 -10.26 -6.79 12.42
N SER A 125 -9.25 -6.24 11.76
CA SER A 125 -8.92 -4.81 11.81
C SER A 125 -9.62 -3.98 10.75
N VAL A 126 -10.25 -4.63 9.76
CA VAL A 126 -10.87 -3.99 8.59
C VAL A 126 -12.21 -4.66 8.33
N ASP A 127 -13.27 -3.88 8.27
CA ASP A 127 -14.56 -4.36 7.81
C ASP A 127 -14.65 -4.22 6.30
N VAL A 128 -15.21 -5.23 5.65
CA VAL A 128 -15.49 -5.23 4.21
C VAL A 128 -16.99 -5.27 4.02
N SER A 129 -17.52 -4.31 3.28
CA SER A 129 -18.93 -4.24 2.96
C SER A 129 -19.15 -4.02 1.47
N TYR A 130 -20.33 -4.37 0.96
CA TYR A 130 -20.72 -3.98 -0.38
C TYR A 130 -21.02 -2.47 -0.42
N ASN A 131 -20.56 -1.81 -1.46
CA ASN A 131 -20.84 -0.38 -1.67
C ASN A 131 -22.30 -0.17 -2.06
N ASP A 132 -22.86 -1.11 -2.81
CA ASP A 132 -24.24 -1.16 -3.23
C ASP A 132 -24.69 -2.61 -3.48
N ALA A 133 -26.00 -2.80 -3.64
CA ALA A 133 -26.59 -4.13 -3.79
C ALA A 133 -26.45 -4.72 -5.22
N VAL A 134 -26.02 -3.94 -6.22
CA VAL A 134 -26.18 -4.33 -7.64
C VAL A 134 -24.87 -4.40 -8.40
N THR A 135 -23.89 -3.52 -8.09
CA THR A 135 -22.61 -3.48 -8.81
C THR A 135 -21.61 -4.53 -8.34
N GLY A 136 -21.86 -5.16 -7.16
CA GLY A 136 -20.95 -6.09 -6.52
C GLY A 136 -19.63 -5.43 -6.08
N SER A 137 -19.55 -4.11 -6.09
CA SER A 137 -18.39 -3.37 -5.64
C SER A 137 -18.26 -3.41 -4.13
N LYS A 138 -17.10 -3.81 -3.63
CA LYS A 138 -16.80 -3.85 -2.20
C LYS A 138 -15.99 -2.63 -1.79
N GLN A 139 -16.25 -2.14 -0.60
CA GLN A 139 -15.46 -1.11 0.07
C GLN A 139 -14.95 -1.63 1.41
N ILE A 140 -13.88 -1.03 1.88
CA ILE A 140 -13.42 -1.25 3.25
C ILE A 140 -13.97 -0.16 4.15
N GLN A 141 -14.16 -0.52 5.42
CA GLN A 141 -14.38 0.43 6.49
C GLN A 141 -13.23 0.33 7.48
N LEU A 142 -12.64 1.45 7.79
CA LEU A 142 -11.53 1.54 8.74
C LEU A 142 -11.85 2.60 9.79
N LEU A 143 -11.76 2.23 11.06
CA LEU A 143 -12.11 3.10 12.20
C LEU A 143 -13.57 3.61 12.14
N GLY A 144 -14.50 2.80 11.61
CA GLY A 144 -15.90 3.18 11.44
C GLY A 144 -16.17 4.17 10.31
N LEU A 145 -15.17 4.50 9.49
CA LEU A 145 -15.30 5.40 8.34
C LEU A 145 -15.26 4.63 7.03
N SER A 146 -15.98 5.15 6.04
CA SER A 146 -15.97 4.66 4.65
C SER A 146 -14.56 4.59 4.08
N GLY A 147 -14.34 3.66 3.14
CA GLY A 147 -13.07 3.46 2.44
C GLY A 147 -12.50 4.69 1.74
N ASN A 148 -13.36 5.66 1.41
CA ASN A 148 -12.97 6.93 0.80
C ASN A 148 -12.00 7.75 1.67
N TYR A 149 -12.01 7.54 3.00
CA TYR A 149 -11.12 8.19 3.97
C TYR A 149 -9.81 7.42 4.20
N THR A 150 -9.65 6.27 3.55
CA THR A 150 -8.45 5.43 3.61
C THR A 150 -7.65 5.57 2.32
N GLN A 151 -6.41 6.02 2.44
CA GLN A 151 -5.52 6.16 1.30
C GLN A 151 -5.03 4.79 0.83
N LEU A 152 -5.36 4.39 -0.40
CA LEU A 152 -4.85 3.19 -1.03
C LEU A 152 -3.62 3.52 -1.89
N THR A 153 -2.52 2.83 -1.65
CA THR A 153 -1.30 2.90 -2.46
C THR A 153 -0.89 1.50 -2.93
N VAL A 154 -0.26 1.43 -4.09
CA VAL A 154 0.37 0.21 -4.61
C VAL A 154 1.86 0.49 -4.72
N GLU A 155 2.66 -0.18 -3.88
CA GLU A 155 4.10 0.04 -3.79
C GLU A 155 4.49 1.51 -3.54
N ASN A 156 3.74 2.19 -2.66
CA ASN A 156 3.87 3.61 -2.33
C ASN A 156 3.63 4.58 -3.50
N LEU A 157 3.03 4.12 -4.59
CA LEU A 157 2.46 4.97 -5.63
C LEU A 157 0.94 5.10 -5.41
N PRO A 158 0.30 6.18 -5.85
CA PRO A 158 -1.16 6.29 -5.77
C PRO A 158 -1.85 5.07 -6.41
N GLY A 159 -2.70 4.41 -5.65
CA GLY A 159 -3.58 3.35 -6.14
C GLY A 159 -4.81 3.90 -6.85
N PRO A 160 -5.85 3.07 -7.08
CA PRO A 160 -7.14 3.58 -7.55
C PRO A 160 -7.71 4.60 -6.56
N ARG A 161 -7.93 5.82 -7.04
CA ARG A 161 -8.43 6.99 -6.30
C ARG A 161 -9.29 7.87 -7.21
N GLY A 162 -9.94 8.87 -6.66
CA GLY A 162 -10.79 9.75 -7.43
C GLY A 162 -11.99 9.00 -8.02
N LEU A 163 -12.18 9.06 -9.32
CA LEU A 163 -13.26 8.36 -10.01
C LEU A 163 -13.09 6.84 -10.01
N ALA A 164 -11.88 6.33 -9.78
CA ALA A 164 -11.60 4.91 -9.68
C ALA A 164 -11.80 4.33 -8.26
N THR A 165 -12.22 5.12 -7.29
CA THR A 165 -12.42 4.67 -5.89
C THR A 165 -13.31 3.44 -5.78
N PRO A 166 -14.46 3.30 -6.48
CA PRO A 166 -15.31 2.12 -6.40
C PRO A 166 -14.65 0.83 -6.87
N LEU A 167 -13.65 0.94 -7.76
CA LEU A 167 -12.91 -0.20 -8.31
C LEU A 167 -11.71 -0.60 -7.44
N GLY A 168 -11.31 0.24 -6.50
CA GLY A 168 -10.01 0.22 -5.85
C GLY A 168 -9.58 -1.14 -5.33
N LEU A 169 -10.46 -1.83 -4.64
CA LEU A 169 -10.16 -3.11 -4.04
C LEU A 169 -10.25 -4.28 -5.04
N ASN A 170 -11.17 -4.21 -5.99
CA ASN A 170 -11.41 -5.28 -6.96
C ASN A 170 -10.39 -5.28 -8.11
N SER A 171 -9.64 -4.18 -8.28
CA SER A 171 -8.68 -4.01 -9.38
C SER A 171 -7.32 -4.68 -9.16
N ILE A 172 -7.08 -5.23 -7.98
CA ILE A 172 -5.81 -5.88 -7.62
C ILE A 172 -6.07 -7.35 -7.33
N ALA A 173 -5.53 -8.22 -8.18
CA ALA A 173 -5.69 -9.65 -8.02
C ALA A 173 -4.94 -10.18 -6.78
N GLY A 174 -5.59 -11.04 -6.00
CA GLY A 174 -5.03 -11.62 -4.78
C GLY A 174 -3.69 -12.34 -5.01
N PRO A 175 -3.55 -13.21 -6.04
CA PRO A 175 -2.30 -13.91 -6.34
C PRO A 175 -1.11 -13.01 -6.75
N TRP A 176 -1.34 -11.73 -7.05
CA TRP A 176 -0.29 -10.75 -7.33
C TRP A 176 0.36 -10.17 -6.08
N ILE A 177 -0.34 -10.28 -4.94
CA ILE A 177 0.03 -9.59 -3.70
C ILE A 177 1.12 -10.38 -2.97
N GLU A 178 2.21 -9.69 -2.62
CA GLU A 178 3.26 -10.19 -1.73
C GLU A 178 2.93 -9.90 -0.27
N SER A 179 2.50 -8.66 0.01
CA SER A 179 2.07 -8.24 1.35
C SER A 179 1.18 -7.00 1.29
N ILE A 180 0.38 -6.83 2.33
CA ILE A 180 -0.42 -5.63 2.56
C ILE A 180 0.06 -5.01 3.88
N GLN A 181 0.30 -3.71 3.85
CA GLN A 181 0.61 -2.90 5.04
C GLN A 181 -0.60 -2.03 5.34
N LEU A 182 -1.25 -2.30 6.44
CA LEU A 182 -2.40 -1.55 6.95
C LEU A 182 -1.95 -0.64 8.09
N THR A 183 -2.10 0.66 7.91
CA THR A 183 -1.85 1.68 8.94
C THR A 183 -3.17 2.27 9.39
N LYS A 184 -3.50 2.16 10.67
CA LYS A 184 -4.66 2.81 11.28
C LYS A 184 -4.33 4.25 11.68
N GLY A 185 -5.25 5.18 11.40
CA GLY A 185 -5.03 6.61 11.58
C GLY A 185 -4.19 7.21 10.44
N VAL A 186 -3.63 8.39 10.66
CA VAL A 186 -2.82 9.07 9.64
C VAL A 186 -1.53 8.30 9.33
N GLY A 187 -1.17 8.22 8.06
CA GLY A 187 0.07 7.60 7.61
C GLY A 187 1.28 8.55 7.66
N SER A 188 2.34 8.25 6.89
CA SER A 188 3.49 9.15 6.72
C SER A 188 3.15 10.36 5.85
N VAL A 189 3.70 11.53 6.17
CA VAL A 189 3.55 12.75 5.33
C VAL A 189 4.19 12.61 3.95
N ALA A 190 5.16 11.70 3.80
CA ALA A 190 5.81 11.42 2.52
C ALA A 190 4.86 10.78 1.49
N ASN A 191 3.79 10.13 1.94
CA ASN A 191 2.83 9.43 1.08
C ASN A 191 1.64 10.31 0.65
N GLY A 192 1.60 11.58 1.06
CA GLY A 192 0.55 12.52 0.69
C GLY A 192 -0.30 12.99 1.87
N PHE A 193 -1.36 13.71 1.54
CA PHE A 193 -2.22 14.42 2.49
C PHE A 193 -3.59 13.76 2.70
N GLU A 194 -3.97 12.78 1.87
CA GLU A 194 -5.34 12.23 1.80
C GLU A 194 -5.67 11.21 2.90
N SER A 195 -4.70 10.70 3.66
CA SER A 195 -4.94 9.72 4.72
C SER A 195 -5.65 10.36 5.92
N ILE A 196 -6.90 9.98 6.18
CA ILE A 196 -7.73 10.41 7.33
C ILE A 196 -7.93 9.22 8.29
N ALA A 197 -8.60 8.15 7.84
CA ALA A 197 -8.86 6.96 8.64
C ALA A 197 -7.68 5.99 8.66
N GLY A 198 -6.93 5.94 7.58
CA GLY A 198 -5.80 5.04 7.45
C GLY A 198 -5.09 5.10 6.12
N GLN A 199 -4.09 4.24 6.01
CA GLN A 199 -3.36 4.01 4.76
C GLN A 199 -3.19 2.51 4.54
N ILE A 200 -3.48 2.07 3.33
CA ILE A 200 -3.19 0.71 2.87
C ILE A 200 -2.13 0.82 1.78
N ASN A 201 -1.03 0.09 1.96
CA ASN A 201 -0.03 -0.08 0.91
C ASN A 201 0.04 -1.54 0.51
N VAL A 202 -0.15 -1.82 -0.77
CA VAL A 202 -0.09 -3.16 -1.35
C VAL A 202 1.25 -3.33 -2.05
N GLU A 203 2.03 -4.31 -1.60
CA GLU A 203 3.26 -4.72 -2.29
C GLU A 203 2.94 -5.88 -3.23
N LEU A 204 3.26 -5.72 -4.50
CA LEU A 204 3.11 -6.77 -5.51
C LEU A 204 4.36 -7.66 -5.57
N LYS A 205 4.20 -8.91 -6.00
CA LYS A 205 5.31 -9.83 -6.26
C LYS A 205 6.33 -9.19 -7.20
N LYS A 206 7.60 -9.20 -6.77
CA LYS A 206 8.68 -8.48 -7.47
C LYS A 206 9.40 -9.39 -8.45
N PRO A 207 9.80 -8.87 -9.62
CA PRO A 207 10.57 -9.64 -10.60
C PRO A 207 11.86 -10.20 -10.01
N GLY A 208 12.16 -11.45 -10.32
CA GLY A 208 13.41 -12.10 -9.92
C GLY A 208 13.48 -12.59 -8.46
N LEU A 209 12.43 -12.38 -7.67
CA LEU A 209 12.32 -12.82 -6.28
C LEU A 209 11.14 -13.79 -6.13
N GLY A 210 11.32 -15.07 -6.41
CA GLY A 210 10.26 -16.06 -6.22
C GLY A 210 10.16 -17.07 -7.35
N GLU A 211 8.98 -17.69 -7.47
CA GLU A 211 8.71 -18.71 -8.48
C GLU A 211 8.70 -18.10 -9.89
N ARG A 212 9.36 -18.76 -10.84
CA ARG A 212 9.41 -18.29 -12.23
C ARG A 212 8.05 -18.30 -12.91
N LEU A 213 7.22 -19.25 -12.52
CA LEU A 213 5.86 -19.45 -13.04
C LEU A 213 4.94 -19.77 -11.86
N LEU A 214 3.87 -19.01 -11.72
CA LEU A 214 2.73 -19.39 -10.89
C LEU A 214 1.48 -19.30 -11.76
N ALA A 215 0.78 -20.41 -11.89
CA ALA A 215 -0.54 -20.48 -12.49
C ALA A 215 -1.55 -20.85 -11.40
N ASN A 216 -2.64 -20.11 -11.33
CA ASN A 216 -3.72 -20.35 -10.38
C ASN A 216 -5.05 -20.24 -11.11
N ILE A 217 -5.93 -21.19 -10.86
CA ILE A 217 -7.30 -21.22 -11.39
C ILE A 217 -8.24 -21.43 -10.21
N TYR A 218 -9.26 -20.61 -10.13
CA TYR A 218 -10.36 -20.76 -9.18
C TYR A 218 -11.68 -20.82 -9.94
N ILE A 219 -12.54 -21.77 -9.58
CA ILE A 219 -13.89 -21.91 -10.14
C ILE A 219 -14.82 -22.22 -8.97
N ASN A 220 -15.97 -21.58 -8.90
CA ASN A 220 -17.00 -21.90 -7.93
C ASN A 220 -18.27 -22.49 -8.56
N GLU A 221 -19.21 -22.91 -7.72
CA GLU A 221 -20.48 -23.53 -8.11
C GLU A 221 -21.38 -22.64 -8.99
N PHE A 222 -21.20 -21.33 -8.94
CA PHE A 222 -21.96 -20.37 -9.76
C PHE A 222 -21.33 -20.11 -11.12
N GLY A 223 -20.18 -20.74 -11.42
CA GLY A 223 -19.45 -20.55 -12.65
C GLY A 223 -18.54 -19.31 -12.67
N LYS A 224 -18.36 -18.65 -11.50
CA LYS A 224 -17.32 -17.61 -11.38
C LYS A 224 -15.96 -18.25 -11.57
N THR A 225 -15.18 -17.72 -12.49
CA THR A 225 -13.86 -18.23 -12.83
C THR A 225 -12.82 -17.13 -12.73
N ASP A 226 -11.71 -17.42 -12.05
CA ASP A 226 -10.54 -16.56 -11.94
C ASP A 226 -9.31 -17.29 -12.46
N LEU A 227 -8.62 -16.70 -13.41
CA LEU A 227 -7.39 -17.20 -14.02
C LEU A 227 -6.25 -16.26 -13.68
N ASN A 228 -5.18 -16.80 -13.13
CA ASN A 228 -3.99 -16.01 -12.80
C ASN A 228 -2.74 -16.67 -13.38
N LEU A 229 -1.89 -15.86 -14.01
CA LEU A 229 -0.60 -16.29 -14.52
C LEU A 229 0.45 -15.24 -14.14
N ASN A 230 1.42 -15.63 -13.33
CA ASN A 230 2.54 -14.79 -12.94
C ASN A 230 3.82 -15.38 -13.52
N LEU A 231 4.50 -14.63 -14.37
CA LEU A 231 5.76 -14.99 -14.99
C LEU A 231 6.85 -14.06 -14.50
N GLN A 232 7.99 -14.63 -14.11
CA GLN A 232 9.14 -13.85 -13.65
C GLN A 232 10.42 -14.42 -14.26
N THR A 233 11.30 -13.54 -14.70
CA THR A 233 12.59 -13.94 -15.25
C THR A 233 13.69 -12.95 -14.91
N LYS A 234 14.89 -13.48 -14.76
CA LYS A 234 16.11 -12.70 -14.65
C LYS A 234 16.67 -12.52 -16.06
N LEU A 235 16.66 -11.31 -16.57
CA LEU A 235 17.16 -10.99 -17.92
C LEU A 235 18.69 -10.87 -17.94
N SER A 236 19.29 -10.37 -16.84
CA SER A 236 20.71 -10.26 -16.65
C SER A 236 21.01 -10.19 -15.13
N GLU A 237 22.28 -10.03 -14.74
CA GLU A 237 22.65 -9.83 -13.33
C GLU A 237 21.99 -8.60 -12.70
N LYS A 238 21.67 -7.58 -13.50
CA LYS A 238 21.10 -6.30 -13.05
C LYS A 238 19.62 -6.15 -13.35
N TRP A 239 19.11 -6.85 -14.35
CA TRP A 239 17.75 -6.69 -14.84
C TRP A 239 16.89 -7.93 -14.57
N SER A 240 15.69 -7.69 -14.10
CA SER A 240 14.61 -8.70 -13.97
C SER A 240 13.33 -8.17 -14.59
N ALA A 241 12.53 -9.06 -15.15
CA ALA A 241 11.22 -8.76 -15.73
C ALA A 241 10.15 -9.63 -15.10
N GLY A 242 8.94 -9.08 -14.98
CA GLY A 242 7.76 -9.79 -14.50
C GLY A 242 6.52 -9.42 -15.29
N LEU A 243 5.68 -10.42 -15.51
CA LEU A 243 4.35 -10.28 -16.11
C LEU A 243 3.34 -10.94 -15.18
N LEU A 244 2.35 -10.17 -14.74
CA LEU A 244 1.24 -10.61 -13.93
C LEU A 244 -0.02 -10.47 -14.78
N LEU A 245 -0.75 -11.57 -14.99
CA LEU A 245 -2.01 -11.61 -15.73
C LEU A 245 -3.11 -12.10 -14.83
N HIS A 246 -4.28 -11.50 -14.94
CA HIS A 246 -5.49 -11.89 -14.24
C HIS A 246 -6.69 -11.72 -15.16
N ASP A 247 -7.53 -12.71 -15.20
CA ASP A 247 -8.82 -12.67 -15.87
C ASP A 247 -9.88 -13.28 -14.94
N ASN A 248 -10.95 -12.54 -14.71
CA ASN A 248 -12.06 -12.92 -13.84
C ASN A 248 -13.35 -12.76 -14.62
N PHE A 249 -14.17 -13.79 -14.70
CA PHE A 249 -15.45 -13.70 -15.38
C PHE A 249 -16.55 -14.47 -14.67
N LEU A 250 -17.78 -13.97 -14.81
CA LEU A 250 -19.02 -14.58 -14.40
C LEU A 250 -20.07 -14.36 -15.49
N ASN A 251 -20.52 -15.45 -16.13
CA ASN A 251 -21.49 -15.38 -17.22
C ASN A 251 -22.90 -15.85 -16.81
N ASN A 252 -23.06 -16.39 -15.60
CA ASN A 252 -24.35 -16.86 -15.12
C ASN A 252 -25.23 -15.69 -14.69
N SER A 253 -26.23 -15.35 -15.50
CA SER A 253 -27.18 -14.26 -15.25
C SER A 253 -28.36 -14.64 -14.34
N ASN A 254 -28.48 -15.92 -13.95
CA ASN A 254 -29.64 -16.45 -13.22
C ASN A 254 -29.36 -16.63 -11.71
N ILE A 255 -28.35 -15.96 -11.19
CA ILE A 255 -28.04 -16.02 -9.76
C ILE A 255 -28.96 -15.03 -9.03
N ASP A 256 -29.99 -15.58 -8.41
CA ASP A 256 -31.04 -14.88 -7.66
C ASP A 256 -31.44 -15.78 -6.49
N PHE A 257 -30.81 -15.57 -5.32
CA PHE A 257 -30.96 -16.44 -4.16
C PHE A 257 -32.28 -16.19 -3.42
N ASN A 258 -32.73 -14.94 -3.40
CA ASN A 258 -33.94 -14.51 -2.70
C ASN A 258 -35.19 -14.54 -3.58
N LYS A 259 -35.03 -14.81 -4.90
CA LYS A 259 -36.09 -14.90 -5.90
C LYS A 259 -36.91 -13.61 -6.08
N ASP A 260 -36.23 -12.48 -5.98
CA ASP A 260 -36.85 -11.16 -6.20
C ASP A 260 -36.82 -10.71 -7.66
N GLY A 261 -36.19 -11.52 -8.55
CA GLY A 261 -36.05 -11.24 -9.98
C GLY A 261 -34.84 -10.38 -10.30
N PHE A 262 -33.97 -10.05 -9.33
CA PHE A 262 -32.72 -9.32 -9.54
C PHE A 262 -31.52 -10.27 -9.38
N ARG A 263 -30.45 -9.95 -10.08
CA ARG A 263 -29.18 -10.66 -9.97
C ARG A 263 -28.49 -10.27 -8.67
N ASP A 264 -28.18 -11.23 -7.81
CA ASP A 264 -27.40 -11.01 -6.59
C ASP A 264 -25.91 -10.79 -6.90
N LEU A 265 -25.43 -11.26 -8.04
CA LEU A 265 -24.08 -11.04 -8.53
C LEU A 265 -24.11 -10.49 -9.95
N PRO A 266 -23.37 -9.40 -10.24
CA PRO A 266 -23.26 -8.90 -11.61
C PRO A 266 -22.49 -9.90 -12.48
N THR A 267 -22.96 -10.08 -13.72
CA THR A 267 -22.18 -10.76 -14.76
C THR A 267 -21.13 -9.82 -15.32
N GLY A 268 -20.06 -10.38 -15.88
CA GLY A 268 -19.04 -9.58 -16.53
C GLY A 268 -17.69 -10.27 -16.65
N ASN A 269 -16.73 -9.50 -17.15
CA ASN A 269 -15.35 -9.94 -17.31
C ASN A 269 -14.41 -8.79 -16.91
N GLN A 270 -13.40 -9.11 -16.12
CA GLN A 270 -12.31 -8.20 -15.76
C GLN A 270 -10.98 -8.83 -16.17
N PHE A 271 -10.34 -8.24 -17.17
CA PHE A 271 -8.97 -8.54 -17.54
C PHE A 271 -8.00 -7.51 -16.97
N SER A 272 -6.94 -7.95 -16.34
CA SER A 272 -5.90 -7.11 -15.78
C SER A 272 -4.50 -7.64 -16.08
N MET A 273 -3.56 -6.73 -16.36
CA MET A 273 -2.18 -7.05 -16.68
C MET A 273 -1.22 -6.06 -16.02
N VAL A 274 -0.13 -6.54 -15.47
CA VAL A 274 1.03 -5.73 -15.06
C VAL A 274 2.28 -6.30 -15.72
N ASN A 275 2.92 -5.51 -16.57
CA ASN A 275 4.26 -5.81 -17.08
C ASN A 275 5.25 -4.86 -16.43
N ARG A 276 6.30 -5.40 -15.80
CA ARG A 276 7.23 -4.61 -15.01
C ARG A 276 8.67 -5.08 -15.13
N TYR A 277 9.58 -4.14 -14.99
CA TYR A 277 11.02 -4.34 -15.01
C TYR A 277 11.63 -3.79 -13.74
N GLN A 278 12.66 -4.46 -13.27
CA GLN A 278 13.46 -4.03 -12.12
C GLN A 278 14.93 -4.03 -12.50
N TYR A 279 15.60 -2.94 -12.18
CA TYR A 279 17.04 -2.77 -12.28
C TYR A 279 17.65 -2.61 -10.89
N ASN A 280 18.75 -3.27 -10.63
CA ASN A 280 19.52 -3.13 -9.40
C ASN A 280 21.00 -3.36 -9.71
N ASP A 281 21.87 -2.46 -9.26
CA ASP A 281 23.31 -2.62 -9.42
C ASP A 281 24.06 -2.44 -8.10
N SER A 282 25.33 -2.90 -8.08
CA SER A 282 26.22 -2.76 -6.93
C SER A 282 26.72 -1.31 -6.73
N LYS A 283 26.40 -0.38 -7.64
CA LYS A 283 26.81 1.03 -7.58
C LYS A 283 25.78 1.95 -6.92
N GLY A 284 24.69 1.37 -6.40
CA GLY A 284 23.66 2.05 -5.63
C GLY A 284 22.44 2.49 -6.45
N TRP A 285 22.40 2.23 -7.75
CA TRP A 285 21.24 2.53 -8.58
C TRP A 285 20.21 1.41 -8.53
N MET A 286 18.96 1.80 -8.30
CA MET A 286 17.79 0.93 -8.33
C MET A 286 16.70 1.59 -9.16
N ALA A 287 16.01 0.82 -9.99
CA ALA A 287 14.85 1.31 -10.72
C ALA A 287 13.78 0.22 -10.82
N GLN A 288 12.54 0.66 -10.83
CA GLN A 288 11.38 -0.14 -11.18
C GLN A 288 10.55 0.66 -12.17
N MET A 289 10.10 0.04 -13.24
CA MET A 289 9.20 0.65 -14.20
C MET A 289 8.24 -0.39 -14.75
N GLY A 290 7.08 0.07 -15.18
CA GLY A 290 6.11 -0.83 -15.78
C GLY A 290 4.86 -0.14 -16.25
N ILE A 291 4.01 -0.97 -16.83
CA ILE A 291 2.67 -0.60 -17.28
C ILE A 291 1.64 -1.52 -16.64
N LYS A 292 0.47 -0.96 -16.37
CA LYS A 292 -0.71 -1.72 -15.94
C LYS A 292 -1.85 -1.42 -16.91
N VAL A 293 -2.62 -2.45 -17.22
CA VAL A 293 -3.82 -2.35 -18.04
C VAL A 293 -4.93 -3.08 -17.32
N MET A 294 -6.11 -2.48 -17.26
CA MET A 294 -7.32 -3.12 -16.76
C MET A 294 -8.49 -2.77 -17.68
N LYS A 295 -9.28 -3.80 -18.00
CA LYS A 295 -10.59 -3.67 -18.64
C LYS A 295 -11.59 -4.42 -17.77
N ASP A 296 -12.68 -3.78 -17.41
CA ASP A 296 -13.72 -4.34 -16.54
C ASP A 296 -15.09 -4.03 -17.13
N ASN A 297 -15.88 -5.06 -17.41
CA ASN A 297 -17.23 -4.95 -17.92
C ASN A 297 -18.17 -5.62 -16.93
N LYS A 298 -19.16 -4.90 -16.44
CA LYS A 298 -20.15 -5.43 -15.51
C LYS A 298 -21.57 -5.16 -16.01
N THR A 299 -22.43 -6.13 -15.81
CA THR A 299 -23.87 -6.03 -16.08
C THR A 299 -24.65 -6.54 -14.88
N GLY A 300 -25.51 -5.72 -14.34
CA GLY A 300 -26.38 -6.03 -13.20
C GLY A 300 -27.85 -5.71 -13.50
N GLY A 301 -28.70 -5.85 -12.48
CA GLY A 301 -30.14 -5.56 -12.57
C GLY A 301 -30.99 -6.83 -12.64
N GLN A 302 -32.17 -6.76 -13.24
CA GLN A 302 -33.09 -7.88 -13.33
C GLN A 302 -32.49 -9.07 -14.07
N THR A 303 -32.86 -10.30 -13.69
CA THR A 303 -32.38 -11.54 -14.33
C THR A 303 -32.72 -11.59 -15.82
N SER A 304 -33.86 -10.99 -16.22
CA SER A 304 -34.31 -10.86 -17.61
C SER A 304 -33.63 -9.75 -18.41
N PHE A 305 -32.76 -8.94 -17.79
CA PHE A 305 -32.13 -7.81 -18.47
C PHE A 305 -31.06 -8.28 -19.46
N ASP A 306 -31.19 -7.85 -20.71
CA ASP A 306 -30.20 -8.01 -21.79
C ASP A 306 -29.71 -6.60 -22.21
N PRO A 307 -28.43 -6.27 -22.07
CA PRO A 307 -27.89 -4.96 -22.44
C PRO A 307 -28.14 -4.55 -23.89
N LYS A 308 -28.25 -5.51 -24.81
CA LYS A 308 -28.48 -5.23 -26.24
C LYS A 308 -29.92 -4.85 -26.57
N GLN A 309 -30.87 -5.32 -25.76
CA GLN A 309 -32.31 -5.16 -26.04
C GLN A 309 -33.00 -4.20 -25.07
N HIS A 310 -32.52 -4.15 -23.83
CA HIS A 310 -33.24 -3.50 -22.73
C HIS A 310 -32.55 -2.26 -22.16
N GLN A 311 -31.44 -1.82 -22.75
CA GLN A 311 -30.81 -0.56 -22.34
C GLN A 311 -31.80 0.59 -22.47
N ASN A 312 -31.95 1.42 -21.42
CA ASN A 312 -32.94 2.49 -21.30
C ASN A 312 -34.42 2.03 -21.32
N SER A 313 -34.70 0.77 -21.05
CA SER A 313 -36.08 0.25 -20.95
C SER A 313 -36.83 0.91 -19.80
N ASN A 314 -38.18 1.06 -19.99
CA ASN A 314 -39.09 1.50 -18.93
C ASN A 314 -39.53 0.34 -18.02
N ASN A 315 -39.45 -0.88 -18.49
CA ASN A 315 -40.06 -2.06 -17.87
C ASN A 315 -39.04 -3.01 -17.24
N ILE A 316 -37.80 -3.02 -17.72
CA ILE A 316 -36.75 -3.92 -17.26
C ILE A 316 -35.56 -3.06 -16.82
N PHE A 317 -35.29 -3.10 -15.52
CA PHE A 317 -34.15 -2.39 -14.96
C PHE A 317 -32.86 -3.17 -15.16
N GLY A 318 -31.83 -2.47 -15.62
CA GLY A 318 -30.48 -3.01 -15.69
C GLY A 318 -29.43 -1.91 -15.63
N LEU A 319 -28.22 -2.30 -15.31
CA LEU A 319 -27.07 -1.42 -15.32
C LEU A 319 -25.92 -2.06 -16.11
N GLY A 320 -25.06 -1.20 -16.63
CA GLY A 320 -23.81 -1.58 -17.26
C GLY A 320 -22.71 -0.61 -16.84
N ILE A 321 -21.53 -1.16 -16.55
CA ILE A 321 -20.34 -0.38 -16.23
C ILE A 321 -19.18 -0.95 -17.05
N ASN A 322 -18.64 -0.13 -17.95
CA ASN A 322 -17.47 -0.47 -18.77
C ASN A 322 -16.32 0.44 -18.36
N THR A 323 -15.25 -0.14 -17.88
CA THR A 323 -14.08 0.59 -17.41
C THR A 323 -12.83 0.18 -18.15
N ASN A 324 -12.07 1.18 -18.62
CA ASN A 324 -10.73 1.01 -19.15
C ASN A 324 -9.75 1.83 -18.30
N ARG A 325 -8.68 1.20 -17.87
CA ARG A 325 -7.65 1.88 -17.06
C ARG A 325 -6.27 1.49 -17.53
N TYR A 326 -5.45 2.51 -17.79
CA TYR A 326 -4.07 2.39 -18.24
C TYR A 326 -3.18 3.16 -17.28
N GLU A 327 -2.13 2.53 -16.79
CA GLU A 327 -1.17 3.16 -15.89
C GLU A 327 0.26 2.90 -16.39
N GLY A 328 1.08 3.95 -16.38
CA GLY A 328 2.53 3.85 -16.52
C GLY A 328 3.19 4.32 -15.24
N PHE A 329 4.22 3.64 -14.77
CA PHE A 329 4.93 4.03 -13.57
C PHE A 329 6.44 3.84 -13.68
N ALA A 330 7.18 4.67 -12.97
CA ALA A 330 8.62 4.54 -12.78
C ALA A 330 9.01 4.96 -11.36
N LYS A 331 9.92 4.22 -10.76
CA LYS A 331 10.60 4.56 -9.50
C LYS A 331 12.09 4.42 -9.74
N ILE A 332 12.84 5.48 -9.49
CA ILE A 332 14.29 5.50 -9.68
C ILE A 332 14.89 5.96 -8.36
N GLY A 333 15.82 5.20 -7.83
CA GLY A 333 16.49 5.49 -6.57
C GLY A 333 18.00 5.35 -6.68
N TYR A 334 18.68 6.17 -5.92
CA TYR A 334 20.10 6.08 -5.72
C TYR A 334 20.44 6.05 -4.24
N VAL A 335 21.07 4.97 -3.79
CA VAL A 335 21.62 4.84 -2.46
C VAL A 335 23.11 5.10 -2.55
N PHE A 336 23.61 6.05 -1.76
CA PHE A 336 25.03 6.42 -1.77
C PHE A 336 25.87 5.28 -1.18
N PRO A 337 26.73 4.60 -1.95
CA PRO A 337 27.41 3.37 -1.49
C PRO A 337 28.30 3.56 -0.25
N GLN A 338 28.90 4.74 -0.10
CA GLN A 338 29.74 5.09 1.05
C GLN A 338 28.94 5.60 2.26
N LYS A 339 27.65 5.93 2.07
CA LYS A 339 26.75 6.47 3.08
C LYS A 339 25.36 5.88 2.87
N VAL A 340 25.21 4.58 3.16
CA VAL A 340 23.99 3.80 2.85
C VAL A 340 22.72 4.33 3.54
N TYR A 341 22.87 5.15 4.58
CA TYR A 341 21.77 5.88 5.22
C TYR A 341 21.26 7.06 4.37
N LYS A 342 21.98 7.40 3.30
CA LYS A 342 21.67 8.51 2.41
C LYS A 342 21.13 7.99 1.09
N SER A 343 19.95 8.44 0.71
CA SER A 343 19.34 8.05 -0.55
C SER A 343 18.49 9.18 -1.13
N ILE A 344 18.34 9.14 -2.44
CA ILE A 344 17.40 9.98 -3.17
C ILE A 344 16.57 9.08 -4.07
N GLY A 345 15.28 9.34 -4.17
CA GLY A 345 14.36 8.56 -4.98
C GLY A 345 13.33 9.44 -5.65
N LEU A 346 13.02 9.13 -6.90
CA LEU A 346 11.97 9.75 -7.69
C LEU A 346 10.92 8.69 -8.02
N GLN A 347 9.67 9.01 -7.75
CA GLN A 347 8.50 8.22 -8.10
C GLN A 347 7.67 9.00 -9.12
N ILE A 348 7.23 8.35 -10.18
CA ILE A 348 6.39 8.93 -11.22
C ILE A 348 5.28 7.93 -11.55
N ALA A 349 4.06 8.41 -11.74
CA ALA A 349 2.96 7.64 -12.29
C ALA A 349 2.10 8.52 -13.21
N ALA A 350 1.65 7.93 -14.32
CA ALA A 350 0.68 8.53 -15.23
C ALA A 350 -0.47 7.53 -15.41
N ILE A 351 -1.70 8.02 -15.30
CA ILE A 351 -2.90 7.18 -15.24
C ILE A 351 -3.97 7.78 -16.15
N ASN A 352 -4.62 6.93 -16.92
CA ASN A 352 -5.87 7.25 -17.61
C ASN A 352 -6.93 6.24 -17.17
N HIS A 353 -8.01 6.72 -16.60
CA HIS A 353 -9.19 5.96 -16.20
C HIS A 353 -10.38 6.47 -16.96
N ASP A 354 -11.08 5.58 -17.64
CA ASP A 354 -12.24 5.89 -18.47
C ASP A 354 -13.36 4.92 -18.14
N GLN A 355 -14.54 5.46 -17.82
CA GLN A 355 -15.71 4.68 -17.45
C GLN A 355 -16.94 5.18 -18.20
N ASP A 356 -17.59 4.25 -18.90
CA ASP A 356 -18.94 4.45 -19.45
C ASP A 356 -19.93 3.61 -18.66
N SER A 357 -20.94 4.25 -18.08
CA SER A 357 -21.90 3.53 -17.25
C SER A 357 -23.31 4.10 -17.34
N TYR A 358 -24.26 3.20 -17.16
CA TYR A 358 -25.68 3.53 -17.03
C TYR A 358 -26.34 2.69 -15.91
N PHE A 359 -27.30 3.28 -15.24
CA PHE A 359 -28.07 2.68 -14.15
C PHE A 359 -29.56 2.90 -14.47
N GLY A 360 -30.20 1.94 -15.17
CA GLY A 360 -31.48 2.15 -15.79
C GLY A 360 -31.41 3.28 -16.83
N LYS A 361 -32.02 4.43 -16.54
CA LYS A 361 -31.97 5.65 -17.37
C LYS A 361 -30.92 6.66 -16.97
N THR A 362 -30.34 6.52 -15.78
CA THR A 362 -29.29 7.41 -15.28
C THR A 362 -27.99 7.09 -16.00
N ILE A 363 -27.39 8.08 -16.63
CA ILE A 363 -26.09 7.97 -17.31
C ILE A 363 -25.03 8.59 -16.41
N TYR A 364 -23.93 7.86 -16.20
CA TYR A 364 -22.75 8.40 -15.55
C TYR A 364 -21.48 7.95 -16.28
N ASN A 365 -20.90 8.85 -17.07
CA ASN A 365 -19.64 8.60 -17.75
C ASN A 365 -18.56 9.46 -17.12
N ALA A 366 -17.37 8.90 -16.95
CA ALA A 366 -16.32 9.52 -16.17
C ALA A 366 -14.93 9.25 -16.76
N ASN A 367 -14.15 10.31 -16.99
CA ASN A 367 -12.75 10.22 -17.40
C ASN A 367 -11.87 10.96 -16.41
N GLN A 368 -10.80 10.31 -15.96
CA GLN A 368 -9.77 10.89 -15.10
C GLN A 368 -8.40 10.64 -15.71
N LYS A 369 -7.64 11.71 -15.94
CA LYS A 369 -6.23 11.66 -16.30
C LYS A 369 -5.40 12.19 -15.16
N SER A 370 -4.46 11.40 -14.66
CA SER A 370 -3.66 11.75 -13.49
C SER A 370 -2.18 11.68 -13.79
N PHE A 371 -1.43 12.62 -13.27
CA PHE A 371 0.02 12.59 -13.20
C PHE A 371 0.46 12.79 -11.76
N TYR A 372 1.37 11.94 -11.29
CA TYR A 372 1.95 12.00 -9.96
C TYR A 372 3.45 11.97 -10.04
N SER A 373 4.12 12.82 -9.27
CA SER A 373 5.56 12.80 -9.07
C SER A 373 5.89 13.06 -7.61
N ASN A 374 6.87 12.34 -7.06
CA ASN A 374 7.33 12.50 -5.68
C ASN A 374 8.84 12.28 -5.61
N LEU A 375 9.58 13.35 -5.33
CA LEU A 375 11.02 13.33 -5.10
C LEU A 375 11.28 13.24 -3.60
N ILE A 376 11.99 12.21 -3.17
CA ILE A 376 12.24 11.93 -1.75
C ILE A 376 13.75 11.89 -1.52
N TYR A 377 14.23 12.65 -0.57
CA TYR A 377 15.58 12.57 -0.05
C TYR A 377 15.56 12.09 1.40
N GLN A 378 16.38 11.12 1.73
CA GLN A 378 16.52 10.57 3.07
C GLN A 378 17.96 10.65 3.54
N SER A 379 18.17 11.00 4.82
CA SER A 379 19.48 11.02 5.46
C SER A 379 19.34 10.97 6.99
N ILE A 380 20.46 11.17 7.69
CA ILE A 380 20.54 11.27 9.15
C ILE A 380 21.11 12.62 9.56
N ILE A 381 20.86 13.03 10.81
CA ILE A 381 21.44 14.21 11.46
C ILE A 381 22.36 13.71 12.58
N GLY A 382 23.66 13.85 12.41
CA GLY A 382 24.66 13.42 13.38
C GLY A 382 24.82 11.89 13.41
N ASN A 383 23.84 11.16 13.96
CA ASN A 383 23.86 9.71 14.09
C ASN A 383 22.55 9.06 13.63
N THR A 384 22.47 7.74 13.65
CA THR A 384 21.34 6.95 13.16
C THR A 384 20.08 7.02 14.03
N ASN A 385 20.16 7.60 15.23
CA ASN A 385 18.99 7.86 16.06
C ASN A 385 18.11 8.98 15.46
N HIS A 386 18.71 9.83 14.63
CA HIS A 386 18.10 11.01 14.04
C HIS A 386 18.02 10.87 12.52
N LYS A 387 16.93 10.27 12.02
CA LYS A 387 16.68 10.11 10.58
C LYS A 387 15.71 11.17 10.12
N PHE A 388 15.85 11.61 8.88
CA PHE A 388 14.85 12.47 8.26
C PHE A 388 14.60 12.08 6.80
N ARG A 389 13.39 12.40 6.37
CA ARG A 389 12.98 12.37 4.96
C ARG A 389 12.40 13.73 4.61
N THR A 390 12.75 14.24 3.44
CA THR A 390 12.18 15.46 2.89
C THR A 390 11.97 15.29 1.41
N GLY A 391 11.08 16.07 0.83
CA GLY A 391 10.81 15.93 -0.58
C GLY A 391 9.82 16.93 -1.12
N LEU A 392 9.62 16.82 -2.44
CA LEU A 392 8.69 17.61 -3.23
C LEU A 392 7.75 16.67 -3.96
N SER A 393 6.49 17.03 -4.04
CA SER A 393 5.51 16.25 -4.77
C SER A 393 4.64 17.12 -5.65
N LEU A 394 4.19 16.55 -6.76
CA LEU A 394 3.22 17.13 -7.67
C LEU A 394 2.15 16.08 -7.97
N GLN A 395 0.90 16.44 -7.81
CA GLN A 395 -0.26 15.68 -8.21
C GLN A 395 -1.10 16.56 -9.12
N HIS A 396 -1.39 16.05 -10.31
CA HIS A 396 -2.20 16.75 -11.30
C HIS A 396 -3.26 15.80 -11.82
N ASP A 397 -4.51 16.17 -11.61
CA ASP A 397 -5.68 15.38 -12.01
C ASP A 397 -6.59 16.23 -12.90
N ASN A 398 -6.97 15.68 -14.04
CA ASN A 398 -7.99 16.26 -14.92
C ASN A 398 -9.19 15.33 -14.92
N TYR A 399 -10.35 15.86 -14.56
CA TYR A 399 -11.60 15.13 -14.45
C TYR A 399 -12.62 15.66 -15.45
N ASN A 400 -13.31 14.75 -16.12
CA ASN A 400 -14.45 15.03 -16.98
C ASN A 400 -15.54 14.01 -16.68
N GLU A 401 -16.67 14.48 -16.14
CA GLU A 401 -17.77 13.62 -15.71
C GLU A 401 -19.06 14.11 -16.38
N LEU A 402 -19.78 13.20 -17.02
CA LEU A 402 -21.12 13.42 -17.54
C LEU A 402 -22.13 12.70 -16.65
N PHE A 403 -22.93 13.45 -15.92
CA PHE A 403 -24.05 12.93 -15.16
C PHE A 403 -25.38 13.33 -15.84
N ASN A 404 -26.04 12.35 -16.42
CA ASN A 404 -27.19 12.55 -17.32
C ASN A 404 -26.86 13.52 -18.45
N THR A 405 -27.33 14.76 -18.37
CA THR A 405 -27.08 15.82 -19.36
C THR A 405 -26.11 16.89 -18.88
N THR A 406 -25.65 16.78 -17.63
CA THR A 406 -24.80 17.80 -17.00
C THR A 406 -23.34 17.35 -17.01
N ASN A 407 -22.47 18.21 -17.51
CA ASN A 407 -21.05 17.96 -17.57
C ASN A 407 -20.32 18.68 -16.42
N TYR A 408 -19.53 17.92 -15.65
CA TYR A 408 -18.70 18.41 -14.56
C TYR A 408 -17.23 18.24 -14.95
N GLN A 409 -16.55 19.36 -15.14
CA GLN A 409 -15.14 19.39 -15.48
C GLN A 409 -14.35 20.10 -14.40
N ARG A 410 -13.23 19.52 -14.03
CA ARG A 410 -12.26 20.19 -13.15
C ARG A 410 -10.84 19.73 -13.42
N THR A 411 -9.92 20.63 -13.16
CA THR A 411 -8.49 20.32 -13.08
C THR A 411 -8.03 20.62 -11.68
N GLU A 412 -7.47 19.63 -11.01
CA GLU A 412 -6.94 19.73 -9.66
C GLU A 412 -5.42 19.51 -9.68
N THR A 413 -4.69 20.52 -9.24
CA THR A 413 -3.23 20.48 -9.18
C THR A 413 -2.77 20.79 -7.77
N VAL A 414 -2.03 19.85 -7.18
CA VAL A 414 -1.50 20.00 -5.82
C VAL A 414 0.01 19.86 -5.87
N ALA A 415 0.71 20.96 -5.59
CA ALA A 415 2.16 20.98 -5.41
C ALA A 415 2.48 21.06 -3.92
N GLY A 416 3.37 20.20 -3.43
CA GLY A 416 3.66 20.12 -2.01
C GLY A 416 5.11 19.84 -1.69
N ALA A 417 5.48 20.21 -0.47
CA ALA A 417 6.75 19.88 0.14
C ALA A 417 6.53 19.28 1.52
N PHE A 418 7.39 18.36 1.93
CA PHE A 418 7.28 17.72 3.23
C PHE A 418 8.64 17.55 3.90
N PHE A 419 8.57 17.46 5.22
CA PHE A 419 9.69 17.08 6.08
C PHE A 419 9.16 16.12 7.16
N GLU A 420 9.81 14.97 7.29
CA GLU A 420 9.49 13.96 8.30
C GLU A 420 10.76 13.58 9.05
N TYR A 421 10.72 13.71 10.35
CA TYR A 421 11.83 13.42 11.24
C TYR A 421 11.48 12.22 12.12
N THR A 422 12.41 11.26 12.19
CA THR A 422 12.30 10.08 13.04
C THR A 422 13.41 10.12 14.08
N TYR A 423 13.03 10.14 15.35
CA TYR A 423 13.92 10.01 16.49
C TYR A 423 13.74 8.62 17.12
N THR A 424 14.84 7.89 17.26
CA THR A 424 14.87 6.57 17.90
C THR A 424 15.88 6.64 19.04
N ALA A 425 15.41 6.96 20.25
CA ALA A 425 16.29 7.09 21.43
C ALA A 425 16.83 5.72 21.84
N SER A 426 16.01 4.68 21.70
CA SER A 426 16.34 3.28 22.02
C SER A 426 15.30 2.36 21.38
N ASP A 427 15.48 1.05 21.53
CA ASP A 427 14.46 0.06 21.12
C ASP A 427 13.12 0.25 21.84
N LYS A 428 13.12 0.97 22.97
CA LYS A 428 11.91 1.23 23.78
C LYS A 428 11.17 2.50 23.41
N PHE A 429 11.84 3.50 22.84
CA PHE A 429 11.21 4.80 22.58
C PHE A 429 11.59 5.35 21.21
N SER A 430 10.58 5.69 20.43
CA SER A 430 10.75 6.35 19.14
C SER A 430 9.59 7.29 18.81
N VAL A 431 9.91 8.32 18.05
CA VAL A 431 8.97 9.37 17.61
C VAL A 431 9.14 9.58 16.12
N VAL A 432 8.03 9.75 15.40
CA VAL A 432 8.00 10.29 14.04
C VAL A 432 7.15 11.55 14.05
N ALA A 433 7.75 12.66 13.67
CA ALA A 433 7.07 13.94 13.51
C ALA A 433 7.22 14.41 12.06
N GLY A 434 6.11 14.72 11.41
CA GLY A 434 6.09 15.17 10.04
C GLY A 434 5.23 16.41 9.84
N ILE A 435 5.66 17.25 8.93
CA ILE A 435 4.87 18.38 8.44
C ILE A 435 4.91 18.37 6.91
N ARG A 436 3.76 18.63 6.32
CA ARG A 436 3.61 18.75 4.88
C ARG A 436 2.80 20.00 4.58
N GLY A 437 3.29 20.82 3.67
CA GLY A 437 2.59 21.98 3.13
C GLY A 437 2.28 21.74 1.66
N ASP A 438 1.03 21.93 1.28
CA ASP A 438 0.53 21.75 -0.08
C ASP A 438 -0.20 23.00 -0.54
N ASN A 439 -0.12 23.28 -1.83
CA ASN A 439 -0.91 24.33 -2.48
C ASN A 439 -1.80 23.68 -3.56
N ASN A 440 -3.10 23.70 -3.32
CA ASN A 440 -4.11 23.19 -4.22
C ASN A 440 -4.73 24.37 -5.01
N ASN A 441 -4.79 24.28 -6.32
CA ASN A 441 -5.31 25.35 -7.18
C ASN A 441 -6.80 25.67 -6.92
N LEU A 442 -7.59 24.73 -6.36
CA LEU A 442 -9.00 24.91 -6.05
C LEU A 442 -9.25 25.42 -4.62
N PHE A 443 -8.38 25.04 -3.67
CA PHE A 443 -8.61 25.24 -2.24
C PHE A 443 -7.52 26.06 -1.55
N GLY A 444 -6.48 26.47 -2.28
CA GLY A 444 -5.36 27.24 -1.73
C GLY A 444 -4.37 26.38 -0.92
N ALA A 445 -3.56 27.08 -0.12
CA ALA A 445 -2.51 26.48 0.69
C ALA A 445 -3.06 25.87 1.99
N PHE A 446 -2.52 24.69 2.37
CA PHE A 446 -2.87 24.03 3.61
C PHE A 446 -1.71 23.22 4.19
N LEU A 447 -1.80 22.89 5.48
CA LEU A 447 -0.80 22.12 6.20
C LEU A 447 -1.40 20.82 6.74
N THR A 448 -0.61 19.74 6.67
CA THR A 448 -0.95 18.43 7.24
C THR A 448 0.15 17.96 8.19
N PRO A 449 0.12 18.40 9.48
CA PRO A 449 1.03 17.91 10.49
C PRO A 449 0.65 16.50 10.93
N ARG A 450 1.64 15.66 11.26
CA ARG A 450 1.47 14.29 11.77
C ARG A 450 2.49 13.96 12.83
N LEU A 451 2.07 13.24 13.87
CA LEU A 451 2.91 12.80 14.98
C LEU A 451 2.59 11.35 15.33
N HIS A 452 3.63 10.54 15.53
CA HIS A 452 3.52 9.18 16.02
C HIS A 452 4.58 8.97 17.09
N ILE A 453 4.17 8.43 18.24
CA ILE A 453 5.03 8.12 19.37
C ILE A 453 4.87 6.64 19.68
N ARG A 454 5.96 5.92 19.87
CA ARG A 454 6.00 4.53 20.34
C ARG A 454 6.81 4.47 21.64
N TYR A 455 6.24 3.80 22.65
CA TYR A 455 6.90 3.56 23.92
C TYR A 455 6.67 2.12 24.38
N GLU A 456 7.76 1.41 24.70
CA GLU A 456 7.77 0.03 25.20
C GLU A 456 8.41 0.00 26.60
N PRO A 457 7.65 0.29 27.67
CA PRO A 457 8.18 0.29 29.04
C PRO A 457 8.71 -1.08 29.45
N PHE A 458 8.01 -2.15 29.09
CA PHE A 458 8.37 -3.52 29.36
C PHE A 458 8.36 -4.32 28.05
N LYS A 459 9.19 -5.34 27.94
CA LYS A 459 9.27 -6.20 26.77
C LYS A 459 7.90 -6.78 26.38
N GLY A 460 7.43 -6.44 25.21
CA GLY A 460 6.14 -6.89 24.67
C GLY A 460 4.93 -6.03 25.05
N SER A 461 5.11 -4.95 25.86
CA SER A 461 4.07 -3.97 26.19
C SER A 461 4.32 -2.69 25.42
N ILE A 462 3.58 -2.44 24.34
CA ILE A 462 3.84 -1.33 23.44
C ILE A 462 2.66 -0.36 23.44
N PHE A 463 2.93 0.88 23.81
CA PHE A 463 2.00 2.00 23.70
C PHE A 463 2.33 2.81 22.44
N ARG A 464 1.29 3.23 21.73
CA ARG A 464 1.43 4.18 20.62
C ARG A 464 0.40 5.28 20.72
N ILE A 465 0.84 6.49 20.39
CA ILE A 465 0.00 7.67 20.26
C ILE A 465 0.19 8.20 18.85
N SER A 466 -0.90 8.57 18.20
CA SER A 466 -0.88 9.20 16.89
C SER A 466 -1.81 10.40 16.85
N ALA A 467 -1.42 11.43 16.13
CA ALA A 467 -2.26 12.58 15.82
C ALA A 467 -1.88 13.16 14.48
N GLY A 468 -2.84 13.62 13.71
CA GLY A 468 -2.56 14.32 12.47
C GLY A 468 -3.81 14.77 11.73
N ARG A 469 -3.59 15.62 10.75
CA ARG A 469 -4.63 16.17 9.88
C ARG A 469 -4.56 15.49 8.52
N GLY A 470 -5.73 15.18 7.95
CA GLY A 470 -5.90 14.75 6.57
C GLY A 470 -6.87 15.69 5.84
N GLN A 471 -6.74 15.75 4.52
CA GLN A 471 -7.62 16.52 3.64
C GLN A 471 -7.83 15.78 2.34
N ARG A 472 -9.05 15.80 1.79
CA ARG A 472 -9.37 15.18 0.48
C ARG A 472 -10.46 15.93 -0.24
N THR A 473 -10.53 15.75 -1.55
CA THR A 473 -11.63 16.20 -2.39
C THR A 473 -12.63 15.07 -2.56
N ALA A 474 -13.91 15.30 -2.26
CA ALA A 474 -14.95 14.32 -2.49
C ALA A 474 -15.25 14.17 -3.99
N ASN A 475 -15.50 12.92 -4.43
CA ASN A 475 -15.94 12.61 -5.80
C ASN A 475 -17.38 12.06 -5.73
N ILE A 476 -18.33 12.97 -5.61
CA ILE A 476 -19.69 12.70 -5.14
C ILE A 476 -20.46 11.64 -5.95
N PHE A 477 -20.27 11.56 -7.26
CA PHE A 477 -20.94 10.54 -8.08
C PHE A 477 -20.26 9.18 -7.95
N ALA A 478 -18.92 9.13 -8.13
CA ALA A 478 -18.16 7.89 -8.05
C ALA A 478 -18.23 7.25 -6.66
N GLU A 479 -18.27 8.04 -5.61
CA GLU A 479 -18.32 7.55 -4.23
C GLU A 479 -19.72 7.11 -3.77
N ASN A 480 -20.76 7.42 -4.55
CA ASN A 480 -22.16 7.15 -4.22
C ASN A 480 -22.91 6.42 -5.35
N THR A 481 -22.23 5.49 -6.02
CA THR A 481 -22.82 4.72 -7.14
C THR A 481 -24.12 4.00 -6.76
N GLY A 482 -24.25 3.58 -5.49
CA GLY A 482 -25.47 2.98 -4.97
C GLY A 482 -26.73 3.86 -5.07
N ILE A 483 -26.57 5.18 -5.11
CA ILE A 483 -27.71 6.09 -5.28
C ILE A 483 -28.18 6.12 -6.73
N LEU A 484 -27.26 5.90 -7.68
CA LEU A 484 -27.53 5.94 -9.11
C LEU A 484 -28.47 4.83 -9.57
N VAL A 485 -28.59 3.74 -8.80
CA VAL A 485 -29.53 2.63 -9.05
C VAL A 485 -30.96 2.95 -8.59
N SER A 486 -31.20 4.13 -8.00
CA SER A 486 -32.51 4.57 -7.53
C SER A 486 -33.09 5.69 -8.41
N ALA A 487 -34.40 5.95 -8.28
CA ALA A 487 -35.07 7.07 -8.95
C ALA A 487 -34.84 8.43 -8.25
N ARG A 488 -33.99 8.49 -7.24
CA ARG A 488 -33.73 9.71 -6.46
C ARG A 488 -32.98 10.73 -7.30
N GLN A 489 -33.34 11.99 -7.15
CA GLN A 489 -32.61 13.10 -7.75
C GLN A 489 -31.47 13.53 -6.82
N LEU A 490 -30.29 13.72 -7.39
CA LEU A 490 -29.14 14.24 -6.67
C LEU A 490 -29.10 15.77 -6.75
N ASN A 491 -29.28 16.43 -5.61
CA ASN A 491 -29.16 17.88 -5.48
C ASN A 491 -27.91 18.24 -4.68
N ILE A 492 -27.05 19.09 -5.25
CA ILE A 492 -25.84 19.56 -4.56
C ILE A 492 -26.20 20.85 -3.81
N ILE A 493 -26.16 20.80 -2.47
CA ILE A 493 -26.51 21.94 -1.63
C ILE A 493 -25.22 22.67 -1.21
N GLY A 494 -25.23 23.99 -1.19
CA GLY A 494 -24.13 24.85 -0.80
C GLY A 494 -23.02 24.99 -1.84
N ALA A 495 -23.31 24.67 -3.09
CA ALA A 495 -22.36 24.78 -4.18
C ALA A 495 -21.86 26.22 -4.40
N THR A 496 -20.55 26.41 -4.50
CA THR A 496 -19.90 27.68 -4.84
C THR A 496 -19.03 27.52 -6.08
N THR A 497 -18.96 28.54 -6.93
CA THR A 497 -18.13 28.47 -8.15
C THR A 497 -16.63 28.30 -7.84
N GLY A 498 -15.91 27.63 -8.73
CA GLY A 498 -14.46 27.47 -8.66
C GLY A 498 -13.96 26.34 -7.78
N LYS A 499 -14.86 25.54 -7.18
CA LYS A 499 -14.51 24.36 -6.37
C LYS A 499 -15.00 23.06 -7.03
N ALA A 500 -14.50 21.92 -6.58
CA ALA A 500 -14.98 20.61 -7.03
C ALA A 500 -16.46 20.43 -6.68
N TYR A 501 -17.34 20.31 -7.68
CA TYR A 501 -18.82 20.31 -7.55
C TYR A 501 -19.36 21.53 -6.77
N GLY A 502 -18.56 22.57 -6.59
CA GLY A 502 -18.89 23.72 -5.74
C GLY A 502 -18.71 23.48 -4.24
N LEU A 503 -18.16 22.35 -3.82
CA LEU A 503 -18.04 21.95 -2.43
C LEU A 503 -16.63 22.22 -1.87
N ASP A 504 -16.55 22.47 -0.57
CA ASP A 504 -15.28 22.55 0.17
C ASP A 504 -14.61 21.16 0.33
N PRO A 505 -13.28 21.10 0.47
CA PRO A 505 -12.59 19.84 0.70
C PRO A 505 -12.98 19.27 2.06
N GLU A 506 -12.98 17.96 2.17
CA GLU A 506 -13.17 17.28 3.44
C GLU A 506 -11.87 17.34 4.27
N ILE A 507 -12.01 17.72 5.51
CA ILE A 507 -10.89 17.96 6.43
C ILE A 507 -11.19 17.29 7.76
N ALA A 508 -10.25 16.47 8.23
CA ALA A 508 -10.39 15.85 9.54
C ALA A 508 -9.07 15.80 10.32
N TRP A 509 -9.21 15.86 11.63
CA TRP A 509 -8.17 15.51 12.58
C TRP A 509 -8.40 14.10 13.12
N ASN A 510 -7.41 13.23 12.95
CA ASN A 510 -7.39 11.90 13.54
C ASN A 510 -6.46 11.92 14.77
N ARG A 511 -6.92 11.31 15.87
CA ARG A 511 -6.16 11.09 17.10
C ARG A 511 -6.34 9.66 17.54
N GLY A 512 -5.24 8.97 17.87
CA GLY A 512 -5.27 7.56 18.23
C GLY A 512 -4.36 7.23 19.39
N ILE A 513 -4.81 6.27 20.20
CA ILE A 513 -4.03 5.61 21.25
C ILE A 513 -4.17 4.11 21.04
N SER A 514 -3.04 3.40 21.03
CA SER A 514 -3.00 1.95 20.86
C SER A 514 -2.14 1.31 21.95
N PHE A 515 -2.57 0.16 22.42
CA PHE A 515 -1.83 -0.68 23.35
C PHE A 515 -1.73 -2.09 22.81
N ASP A 516 -0.53 -2.62 22.68
CA ASP A 516 -0.25 -3.99 22.26
C ASP A 516 0.51 -4.71 23.37
N GLN A 517 0.00 -5.86 23.81
CA GLN A 517 0.64 -6.72 24.80
C GLN A 517 0.88 -8.10 24.23
N SER A 518 2.15 -8.53 24.22
CA SER A 518 2.54 -9.92 23.91
C SER A 518 2.81 -10.70 25.19
N PHE A 519 2.21 -11.87 25.33
CA PHE A 519 2.39 -12.74 26.50
C PHE A 519 2.34 -14.22 26.10
N ARG A 520 2.56 -15.10 27.05
CA ARG A 520 2.35 -16.54 26.89
C ARG A 520 1.14 -16.99 27.67
N LEU A 521 0.23 -17.69 27.01
CA LEU A 521 -0.94 -18.31 27.61
C LEU A 521 -0.90 -19.81 27.28
N PHE A 522 -0.97 -20.68 28.32
CA PHE A 522 -0.85 -22.14 28.16
C PHE A 522 0.33 -22.56 27.28
N ASN A 523 1.50 -21.98 27.53
CA ASN A 523 2.75 -22.18 26.79
C ASN A 523 2.72 -21.80 25.31
N ARG A 524 1.64 -21.12 24.83
CA ARG A 524 1.49 -20.59 23.48
C ARG A 524 1.67 -19.07 23.48
N LYS A 525 2.20 -18.53 22.37
CA LYS A 525 2.30 -17.08 22.20
C LYS A 525 0.90 -16.50 21.98
N ALA A 526 0.51 -15.54 22.80
CA ALA A 526 -0.72 -14.77 22.70
C ALA A 526 -0.40 -13.28 22.57
N SER A 527 -1.33 -12.51 22.03
CA SER A 527 -1.24 -11.05 21.96
C SER A 527 -2.62 -10.44 22.17
N LEU A 528 -2.64 -9.33 22.88
CA LEU A 528 -3.81 -8.46 23.06
C LEU A 528 -3.48 -7.13 22.40
N ALA A 529 -4.37 -6.62 21.56
CA ALA A 529 -4.26 -5.31 20.95
C ALA A 529 -5.56 -4.53 21.23
N ILE A 530 -5.41 -3.30 21.70
CA ILE A 530 -6.52 -2.40 22.00
C ILE A 530 -6.22 -1.07 21.30
N ASP A 531 -7.18 -0.58 20.54
CA ASP A 531 -7.10 0.67 19.82
C ASP A 531 -8.27 1.58 20.16
N TYR A 532 -7.98 2.84 20.36
CA TYR A 532 -8.98 3.91 20.42
C TYR A 532 -8.59 5.01 19.45
N PHE A 533 -9.51 5.37 18.56
CA PHE A 533 -9.31 6.45 17.59
C PHE A 533 -10.52 7.41 17.63
N ARG A 534 -10.22 8.69 17.43
CA ARG A 534 -11.21 9.74 17.27
C ARG A 534 -10.92 10.54 16.00
N ASN A 535 -11.94 10.71 15.18
CA ASN A 535 -11.90 11.53 13.98
C ASN A 535 -12.84 12.73 14.16
N ASP A 536 -12.28 13.93 14.12
CA ASP A 536 -13.03 15.17 14.22
C ASP A 536 -13.01 15.86 12.84
N PHE A 537 -14.13 15.85 12.14
CA PHE A 537 -14.28 16.55 10.86
C PHE A 537 -14.53 18.03 11.07
N THR A 538 -13.73 18.85 10.40
CA THR A 538 -13.99 20.30 10.29
C THR A 538 -14.96 20.58 9.14
N ASN A 539 -14.83 19.80 8.05
CA ASN A 539 -15.74 19.78 6.93
C ASN A 539 -15.88 18.36 6.39
N GLN A 540 -17.11 17.95 6.11
CA GLN A 540 -17.44 16.64 5.56
C GLN A 540 -18.58 16.78 4.55
N VAL A 541 -18.48 16.10 3.42
CA VAL A 541 -19.56 15.97 2.44
C VAL A 541 -20.43 14.79 2.86
N VAL A 542 -21.69 15.07 3.14
CA VAL A 542 -22.66 14.07 3.60
C VAL A 542 -23.73 13.89 2.52
N THR A 543 -24.02 12.64 2.21
CA THR A 543 -25.15 12.28 1.35
C THR A 543 -26.37 12.04 2.22
N ASP A 544 -27.34 12.94 2.16
CA ASP A 544 -28.61 12.81 2.87
C ASP A 544 -29.60 11.98 2.02
N LEU A 545 -29.98 10.83 2.53
CA LEU A 545 -30.94 9.91 1.91
C LEU A 545 -32.35 10.02 2.53
N GLU A 546 -32.49 10.79 3.61
CA GLU A 546 -33.72 10.87 4.40
C GLU A 546 -34.59 12.08 4.00
N THR A 547 -33.99 13.09 3.35
CA THR A 547 -34.75 14.25 2.90
C THR A 547 -35.69 13.85 1.76
N THR A 548 -36.98 13.90 1.99
CA THR A 548 -38.01 13.81 0.94
C THR A 548 -38.20 15.19 0.35
N ASN A 549 -38.07 15.32 -0.97
CA ASN A 549 -38.44 16.53 -1.70
C ASN A 549 -39.95 16.71 -1.70
#